data_ab03ceadf7a96cfd6d5d511fc219f6b1
#
_entry.id   ab03ceadf7a96cfd6d5d511fc219f6b1
#
_cell.length_a   1.000
_cell.length_b   1.000
_cell.length_c   1.000
_cell.angle_alpha   90.00
_cell.angle_beta   90.00
_cell.angle_gamma   90.00
#
_symmetry.space_group_name_H-M   'P 1'
#
loop_
_entity.id
_entity.type
_entity.pdbx_description
1 polymer ?
#
loop_
_entity_poly.entity_id
_entity_poly.type
_entity_poly.pdbx_seq_one_letter_code
_entity_poly.pdbx_strand_id
1 'polypeptide(L)'
;IQFKDPNQLDEIISILASQEIYDLVRVDYFSSTIEAIKKELMHKAKAILLEKQKNYEAIIGTPFINMEKGISDGYKVMLPVEMYRSYESFNSSSLNLKKSANVNNAEKTTTLYYQPIIDKEFDFVINPIILEPVIQVMYEVKLLIRRERKTPDKEYIIITPNGELKDLNLTK
;
A
#
# COMPACT_ATOMS: atom_id res chain seq x y z
N ILE A 1 2.80 -20.15 -22.88
CA ILE A 1 2.15 -21.25 -22.11
C ILE A 1 1.21 -20.58 -21.11
N GLN A 2 0.00 -21.10 -20.98
CA GLN A 2 -0.97 -20.65 -19.97
C GLN A 2 -1.28 -21.82 -19.05
N PHE A 3 -1.25 -21.57 -17.74
CA PHE A 3 -1.54 -22.56 -16.69
C PHE A 3 -2.41 -21.91 -15.60
N LYS A 4 -3.08 -22.74 -14.82
CA LYS A 4 -3.98 -22.28 -13.75
C LYS A 4 -3.41 -22.50 -12.36
N ASP A 5 -2.58 -23.53 -12.21
CA ASP A 5 -1.96 -23.89 -10.96
C ASP A 5 -0.51 -23.36 -10.94
N PRO A 6 -0.14 -22.48 -9.99
CA PRO A 6 1.22 -21.97 -9.86
C PRO A 6 2.28 -23.09 -9.69
N ASN A 7 1.93 -24.22 -9.10
CA ASN A 7 2.84 -25.34 -8.91
C ASN A 7 3.26 -25.98 -10.24
N GLN A 8 2.49 -25.82 -11.31
CA GLN A 8 2.85 -26.28 -12.65
C GLN A 8 4.02 -25.52 -13.25
N LEU A 9 4.37 -24.35 -12.71
CA LEU A 9 5.47 -23.53 -13.23
C LEU A 9 6.81 -24.25 -13.10
N ASP A 10 7.08 -24.86 -11.96
CA ASP A 10 8.33 -25.58 -11.70
C ASP A 10 8.47 -26.80 -12.61
N GLU A 11 7.38 -27.53 -12.85
CA GLU A 11 7.33 -28.66 -13.79
C GLU A 11 7.59 -28.19 -15.22
N ILE A 12 6.94 -27.10 -15.64
CA ILE A 12 7.15 -26.51 -16.97
C ILE A 12 8.61 -26.08 -17.15
N ILE A 13 9.19 -25.39 -16.17
CA ILE A 13 10.60 -24.97 -16.21
C ILE A 13 11.52 -26.18 -16.31
N SER A 14 11.27 -27.24 -15.55
CA SER A 14 12.05 -28.46 -15.58
C SER A 14 11.99 -29.14 -16.94
N ILE A 15 10.82 -29.23 -17.56
CA ILE A 15 10.64 -29.78 -18.91
C ILE A 15 11.38 -28.93 -19.94
N LEU A 16 11.27 -27.60 -19.87
CA LEU A 16 11.95 -26.68 -20.79
C LEU A 16 13.48 -26.79 -20.63
N ALA A 17 13.98 -26.87 -19.41
CA ALA A 17 15.40 -27.04 -19.12
C ALA A 17 15.94 -28.35 -19.71
N SER A 18 15.16 -29.44 -19.74
CA SER A 18 15.54 -30.70 -20.38
C SER A 18 15.67 -30.58 -21.90
N GLN A 19 15.12 -29.53 -22.49
CA GLN A 19 15.22 -29.18 -23.91
C GLN A 19 16.18 -27.99 -24.15
N GLU A 20 17.09 -27.75 -23.20
CA GLU A 20 18.08 -26.65 -23.25
C GLU A 20 17.49 -25.24 -23.34
N ILE A 21 16.24 -25.05 -22.89
CA ILE A 21 15.56 -23.75 -22.79
C ILE A 21 15.62 -23.30 -21.33
N TYR A 22 16.49 -22.32 -21.03
CA TYR A 22 16.76 -21.87 -19.66
C TYR A 22 16.22 -20.50 -19.35
N ASP A 23 15.84 -19.71 -20.35
CA ASP A 23 15.46 -18.33 -20.15
C ASP A 23 13.96 -18.19 -19.90
N LEU A 24 13.60 -17.78 -18.68
CA LEU A 24 12.25 -17.34 -18.33
C LEU A 24 12.15 -15.83 -18.53
N VAL A 25 11.53 -15.41 -19.65
CA VAL A 25 11.47 -14.00 -20.02
C VAL A 25 10.44 -13.23 -19.21
N ARG A 26 9.24 -13.82 -19.00
CA ARG A 26 8.14 -13.15 -18.32
C ARG A 26 7.09 -14.13 -17.81
N VAL A 27 6.55 -13.84 -16.62
CA VAL A 27 5.35 -14.50 -16.08
C VAL A 27 4.32 -13.41 -15.78
N ASP A 28 3.14 -13.54 -16.38
CA ASP A 28 2.01 -12.65 -16.12
C ASP A 28 0.93 -13.40 -15.34
N TYR A 29 0.37 -12.73 -14.33
CA TYR A 29 -0.72 -13.26 -13.52
C TYR A 29 -2.03 -12.59 -13.92
N PHE A 30 -3.05 -13.37 -14.13
CA PHE A 30 -4.38 -12.89 -14.49
C PHE A 30 -5.43 -13.51 -13.58
N SER A 31 -6.37 -12.70 -13.12
CA SER A 31 -7.55 -13.17 -12.41
C SER A 31 -8.79 -12.41 -12.90
N SER A 32 -9.81 -13.15 -13.31
CA SER A 32 -11.11 -12.58 -13.74
C SER A 32 -11.91 -11.95 -12.61
N THR A 33 -11.55 -12.23 -11.35
CA THR A 33 -12.26 -11.75 -10.15
C THR A 33 -11.74 -10.43 -9.60
N ILE A 34 -10.61 -9.91 -10.10
CA ILE A 34 -9.95 -8.70 -9.56
C ILE A 34 -10.92 -7.50 -9.52
N GLU A 35 -11.68 -7.28 -10.57
CA GLU A 35 -12.61 -6.14 -10.63
C GLU A 35 -13.78 -6.30 -9.65
N ALA A 36 -14.25 -7.51 -9.41
CA ALA A 36 -15.26 -7.79 -8.40
C ALA A 36 -14.71 -7.51 -6.99
N ILE A 37 -13.49 -7.96 -6.71
CA ILE A 37 -12.78 -7.73 -5.44
C ILE A 37 -12.57 -6.24 -5.21
N LYS A 38 -12.13 -5.49 -6.22
CA LYS A 38 -11.97 -4.03 -6.11
C LYS A 38 -13.26 -3.33 -5.70
N LYS A 39 -14.39 -3.71 -6.32
CA LYS A 39 -15.71 -3.16 -5.96
C LYS A 39 -16.09 -3.50 -4.53
N GLU A 40 -15.87 -4.74 -4.10
CA GLU A 40 -16.14 -5.16 -2.74
C GLU A 40 -15.31 -4.38 -1.72
N LEU A 41 -13.99 -4.26 -1.96
CA LEU A 41 -13.09 -3.47 -1.11
C LEU A 41 -13.53 -2.00 -1.00
N MET A 42 -13.93 -1.39 -2.11
CA MET A 42 -14.44 -0.02 -2.11
C MET A 42 -15.71 0.11 -1.26
N HIS A 43 -16.64 -0.83 -1.37
CA HIS A 43 -17.86 -0.80 -0.55
C HIS A 43 -17.57 -0.96 0.94
N LYS A 44 -16.67 -1.87 1.32
CA LYS A 44 -16.26 -2.07 2.72
C LYS A 44 -15.54 -0.84 3.26
N ALA A 45 -14.58 -0.30 2.52
CA ALA A 45 -13.85 0.89 2.92
C ALA A 45 -14.76 2.11 3.12
N LYS A 46 -15.78 2.29 2.24
CA LYS A 46 -16.79 3.34 2.41
C LYS A 46 -17.56 3.19 3.72
N ALA A 47 -17.98 1.97 4.07
CA ALA A 47 -18.71 1.72 5.32
C ALA A 47 -17.85 2.06 6.55
N ILE A 48 -16.59 1.58 6.58
CA ILE A 48 -15.64 1.85 7.65
C ILE A 48 -15.33 3.35 7.76
N LEU A 49 -15.13 4.03 6.62
CA LEU A 49 -14.87 5.47 6.61
C LEU A 49 -16.00 6.28 7.21
N LEU A 50 -17.26 5.93 6.88
CA LEU A 50 -18.44 6.59 7.44
C LEU A 50 -18.59 6.32 8.95
N GLU A 51 -18.26 5.13 9.40
CA GLU A 51 -18.24 4.79 10.81
C GLU A 51 -17.17 5.59 11.56
N LYS A 52 -15.93 5.62 11.05
CA LYS A 52 -14.85 6.43 11.60
C LYS A 52 -15.23 7.91 11.66
N GLN A 53 -15.85 8.46 10.60
CA GLN A 53 -16.32 9.83 10.59
C GLN A 53 -17.29 10.11 11.74
N LYS A 54 -18.32 9.27 11.92
CA LYS A 54 -19.29 9.40 13.02
C LYS A 54 -18.63 9.36 14.39
N ASN A 55 -17.68 8.45 14.58
CA ASN A 55 -16.95 8.33 15.82
C ASN A 55 -16.14 9.59 16.13
N TYR A 56 -15.46 10.17 15.14
CA TYR A 56 -14.70 11.42 15.31
C TYR A 56 -15.62 12.62 15.56
N GLU A 57 -16.77 12.71 14.86
CA GLU A 57 -17.78 13.74 15.13
C GLU A 57 -18.29 13.67 16.59
N ALA A 58 -18.50 12.46 17.10
CA ALA A 58 -18.90 12.25 18.49
C ALA A 58 -17.81 12.65 19.50
N ILE A 59 -16.54 12.37 19.20
CA ILE A 59 -15.40 12.73 20.06
C ILE A 59 -15.21 14.26 20.09
N ILE A 60 -15.32 14.92 18.94
CA ILE A 60 -15.08 16.36 18.79
C ILE A 60 -16.33 17.17 19.25
N GLY A 61 -17.49 16.53 19.28
CA GLY A 61 -18.76 17.18 19.67
C GLY A 61 -19.36 18.10 18.59
N THR A 62 -18.82 18.08 17.36
CA THR A 62 -19.31 18.90 16.25
C THR A 62 -19.35 18.09 14.95
N PRO A 63 -20.45 18.20 14.16
CA PRO A 63 -20.55 17.52 12.88
C PRO A 63 -19.61 18.16 11.84
N PHE A 64 -19.07 17.32 10.95
CA PHE A 64 -18.18 17.79 9.87
C PHE A 64 -18.92 18.30 8.63
N ILE A 65 -20.23 18.52 8.72
CA ILE A 65 -21.07 18.86 7.56
C ILE A 65 -20.63 20.16 6.85
N ASN A 66 -20.20 21.14 7.62
CA ASN A 66 -19.82 22.48 7.15
C ASN A 66 -18.29 22.64 6.98
N MET A 67 -17.54 21.54 6.98
CA MET A 67 -16.11 21.57 6.79
C MET A 67 -15.74 21.25 5.35
N GLU A 68 -14.64 21.84 4.85
CA GLU A 68 -14.06 21.47 3.57
C GLU A 68 -13.59 20.02 3.61
N LYS A 69 -13.99 19.23 2.62
CA LYS A 69 -13.68 17.81 2.53
C LYS A 69 -12.94 17.50 1.25
N GLY A 70 -11.85 16.77 1.36
CA GLY A 70 -11.13 16.20 0.24
C GLY A 70 -11.09 14.68 0.36
N ILE A 71 -11.23 13.97 -0.75
CA ILE A 71 -11.11 12.51 -0.82
C ILE A 71 -9.98 12.18 -1.77
N SER A 72 -9.12 11.28 -1.36
CA SER A 72 -8.09 10.64 -2.19
C SER A 72 -8.17 9.14 -2.00
N ASP A 73 -8.18 8.40 -3.09
CA ASP A 73 -8.22 6.94 -3.03
C ASP A 73 -7.34 6.31 -4.09
N GLY A 74 -7.04 5.02 -3.93
CA GLY A 74 -6.23 4.27 -4.87
C GLY A 74 -6.23 2.77 -4.61
N TYR A 75 -5.95 2.02 -5.67
CA TYR A 75 -5.75 0.58 -5.61
C TYR A 75 -4.28 0.25 -5.83
N LYS A 76 -3.81 -0.76 -5.14
CA LYS A 76 -2.53 -1.40 -5.40
C LYS A 76 -2.77 -2.90 -5.55
N VAL A 77 -2.31 -3.44 -6.67
CA VAL A 77 -2.33 -4.89 -6.93
C VAL A 77 -0.91 -5.38 -6.82
N MET A 78 -0.67 -6.37 -5.99
CA MET A 78 0.62 -7.02 -5.84
C MET A 78 0.54 -8.45 -6.37
N LEU A 79 1.47 -8.77 -7.25
CA LEU A 79 1.58 -10.08 -7.85
C LEU A 79 2.45 -11.00 -6.96
N PRO A 80 2.26 -12.32 -7.02
CA PRO A 80 3.04 -13.26 -6.21
C PRO A 80 4.55 -13.07 -6.33
N VAL A 81 5.05 -12.78 -7.51
CA VAL A 81 6.49 -12.57 -7.77
C VAL A 81 7.07 -11.39 -6.96
N GLU A 82 6.29 -10.37 -6.67
CA GLU A 82 6.71 -9.20 -5.91
C GLU A 82 6.84 -9.47 -4.41
N MET A 83 6.28 -10.60 -3.95
CA MET A 83 6.24 -10.98 -2.54
C MET A 83 7.31 -12.01 -2.16
N TYR A 84 8.11 -12.48 -3.12
CA TYR A 84 9.24 -13.32 -2.81
C TYR A 84 10.42 -12.50 -2.31
N ARG A 85 11.05 -13.00 -1.25
CA ARG A 85 12.27 -12.45 -0.66
C ARG A 85 13.38 -13.48 -0.71
N SER A 86 14.59 -13.02 -0.86
CA SER A 86 15.77 -13.88 -0.79
C SER A 86 16.43 -13.80 0.58
N TYR A 87 16.79 -14.94 1.13
CA TYR A 87 17.62 -15.04 2.31
C TYR A 87 18.92 -15.72 1.93
N GLU A 88 20.03 -15.08 2.27
CA GLU A 88 21.36 -15.63 2.06
C GLU A 88 21.93 -16.10 3.40
N SER A 89 22.30 -17.37 3.48
CA SER A 89 22.99 -17.94 4.63
C SER A 89 24.38 -18.41 4.25
N PHE A 90 25.33 -18.20 5.16
CA PHE A 90 26.66 -18.76 5.04
C PHE A 90 26.76 -19.98 5.95
N ASN A 91 27.35 -21.04 5.46
CA ASN A 91 27.55 -22.23 6.27
C ASN A 91 28.57 -21.95 7.39
N SER A 92 28.10 -21.99 8.65
CA SER A 92 28.92 -21.69 9.82
C SER A 92 30.02 -22.67 10.11
N SER A 93 30.01 -23.83 9.49
CA SER A 93 31.13 -24.83 9.63
C SER A 93 32.47 -24.32 9.12
N SER A 94 32.46 -23.30 8.22
CA SER A 94 33.67 -22.66 7.74
C SER A 94 34.28 -21.65 8.74
N LEU A 95 33.56 -21.22 9.76
CA LEU A 95 34.06 -20.27 10.77
C LEU A 95 34.97 -20.91 11.82
N ASN A 96 34.98 -22.23 11.95
CA ASN A 96 35.81 -22.95 12.92
C ASN A 96 37.16 -23.43 12.37
N LEU A 97 37.52 -23.08 11.14
CA LEU A 97 38.80 -23.40 10.58
C LEU A 97 39.89 -22.49 11.16
N LYS A 98 40.69 -23.05 12.05
CA LYS A 98 41.95 -22.47 12.55
C LYS A 98 42.74 -21.90 11.35
N LYS A 99 43.30 -20.71 11.56
CA LYS A 99 44.20 -19.96 10.71
C LYS A 99 45.26 -20.85 10.04
N SER A 100 44.96 -21.54 8.98
CA SER A 100 45.95 -22.09 8.07
C SER A 100 45.46 -22.00 6.63
N ALA A 101 46.00 -21.09 5.96
CA ALA A 101 46.44 -20.98 4.57
C ALA A 101 45.62 -21.53 3.38
N ASN A 102 44.34 -21.82 3.53
CA ASN A 102 43.47 -22.00 2.35
C ASN A 102 42.07 -21.50 2.75
N VAL A 103 41.73 -20.32 2.29
CA VAL A 103 40.38 -19.78 2.40
C VAL A 103 39.49 -20.56 1.43
N ASN A 104 38.92 -21.65 1.90
CA ASN A 104 37.77 -22.23 1.21
C ASN A 104 36.61 -21.24 1.33
N ASN A 105 36.12 -20.77 0.19
CA ASN A 105 34.94 -19.96 0.16
C ASN A 105 33.81 -20.71 0.86
N ALA A 106 33.19 -20.05 1.86
CA ALA A 106 32.02 -20.60 2.51
C ALA A 106 30.91 -20.80 1.46
N GLU A 107 30.30 -21.97 1.44
CA GLU A 107 29.15 -22.21 0.59
C GLU A 107 28.03 -21.24 0.96
N LYS A 108 27.61 -20.47 -0.04
CA LYS A 108 26.52 -19.50 0.06
C LYS A 108 25.27 -20.18 -0.42
N THR A 109 24.29 -20.32 0.47
CA THR A 109 22.98 -20.85 0.11
C THR A 109 21.97 -19.70 0.04
N THR A 110 21.32 -19.56 -1.09
CA THR A 110 20.23 -18.59 -1.27
C THR A 110 18.90 -19.33 -1.22
N THR A 111 18.05 -18.94 -0.28
CA THR A 111 16.70 -19.47 -0.15
C THR A 111 15.68 -18.37 -0.49
N LEU A 112 14.73 -18.69 -1.35
CA LEU A 112 13.58 -17.84 -1.63
C LEU A 112 12.45 -18.22 -0.67
N TYR A 113 11.82 -17.21 -0.08
CA TYR A 113 10.62 -17.40 0.74
C TYR A 113 9.53 -16.41 0.36
N TYR A 114 8.29 -16.84 0.50
CA TYR A 114 7.12 -16.02 0.24
C TYR A 114 6.78 -15.19 1.46
N GLN A 115 6.71 -13.87 1.29
CA GLN A 115 6.35 -12.95 2.34
C GLN A 115 5.15 -12.11 1.89
N PRO A 116 3.92 -12.54 2.19
CA PRO A 116 2.72 -11.76 1.90
C PRO A 116 2.69 -10.49 2.75
N ILE A 117 1.95 -9.48 2.29
CA ILE A 117 1.67 -8.30 3.10
C ILE A 117 0.76 -8.73 4.25
N ILE A 118 1.21 -8.46 5.48
CA ILE A 118 0.50 -8.85 6.69
C ILE A 118 -0.61 -7.83 6.98
N ASP A 119 -1.74 -8.32 7.46
CA ASP A 119 -3.00 -7.61 7.68
C ASP A 119 -3.06 -6.67 8.90
N LYS A 120 -1.98 -6.56 9.67
CA LYS A 120 -1.95 -5.81 10.94
C LYS A 120 -2.26 -4.31 10.82
N GLU A 121 -2.12 -3.75 9.63
CA GLU A 121 -2.30 -2.32 9.37
C GLU A 121 -3.60 -2.01 8.61
N PHE A 122 -4.38 -3.04 8.27
CA PHE A 122 -5.61 -2.87 7.52
C PHE A 122 -6.84 -2.85 8.42
N ASP A 123 -7.77 -1.95 8.14
CA ASP A 123 -9.06 -1.89 8.84
C ASP A 123 -9.95 -3.11 8.53
N PHE A 124 -9.74 -3.73 7.37
CA PHE A 124 -10.51 -4.88 6.93
C PHE A 124 -9.69 -5.76 5.98
N VAL A 125 -9.78 -7.07 6.14
CA VAL A 125 -9.11 -8.07 5.31
C VAL A 125 -10.11 -9.11 4.86
N ILE A 126 -10.11 -9.42 3.55
CA ILE A 126 -10.84 -10.54 2.96
C ILE A 126 -9.84 -11.67 2.78
N ASN A 127 -10.20 -12.88 3.20
CA ASN A 127 -9.33 -14.05 3.12
C ASN A 127 -7.96 -13.84 3.82
N PRO A 128 -7.93 -13.66 5.14
CA PRO A 128 -6.70 -13.34 5.88
C PRO A 128 -5.68 -14.50 5.91
N ILE A 129 -6.10 -15.72 5.61
CA ILE A 129 -5.22 -16.89 5.64
C ILE A 129 -4.58 -17.06 4.26
N ILE A 130 -3.26 -16.83 4.20
CA ILE A 130 -2.48 -16.96 2.97
C ILE A 130 -1.51 -18.12 3.16
N LEU A 131 -1.83 -19.27 2.54
CA LEU A 131 -1.02 -20.49 2.61
C LEU A 131 -0.18 -20.71 1.35
N GLU A 132 -0.49 -20.02 0.27
CA GLU A 132 0.13 -20.15 -1.04
C GLU A 132 0.28 -18.78 -1.71
N PRO A 133 1.10 -18.65 -2.77
CA PRO A 133 1.25 -17.41 -3.51
C PRO A 133 -0.07 -16.98 -4.16
N VAL A 134 -0.54 -15.78 -3.81
CA VAL A 134 -1.81 -15.20 -4.28
C VAL A 134 -1.61 -13.78 -4.81
N ILE A 135 -2.54 -13.31 -5.63
CA ILE A 135 -2.63 -11.90 -6.00
C ILE A 135 -3.28 -11.15 -4.83
N GLN A 136 -2.58 -10.16 -4.29
CA GLN A 136 -3.13 -9.29 -3.25
C GLN A 136 -3.62 -7.98 -3.86
N VAL A 137 -4.86 -7.59 -3.50
CA VAL A 137 -5.46 -6.33 -3.91
C VAL A 137 -5.65 -5.47 -2.66
N MET A 138 -5.05 -4.29 -2.65
CA MET A 138 -5.20 -3.32 -1.58
C MET A 138 -5.97 -2.11 -2.09
N TYR A 139 -6.82 -1.56 -1.25
CA TYR A 139 -7.53 -0.32 -1.48
C TYR A 139 -7.31 0.63 -0.30
N GLU A 140 -6.85 1.81 -0.59
CA GLU A 140 -6.68 2.87 0.40
C GLU A 140 -7.59 4.04 0.06
N VAL A 141 -8.27 4.57 1.07
CA VAL A 141 -9.05 5.80 0.94
C VAL A 141 -8.70 6.73 2.10
N LYS A 142 -8.46 7.99 1.77
CA LYS A 142 -8.16 9.06 2.73
C LYS A 142 -9.23 10.14 2.64
N LEU A 143 -9.88 10.44 3.76
CA LEU A 143 -10.76 11.58 3.91
C LEU A 143 -10.02 12.68 4.66
N LEU A 144 -9.81 13.80 3.99
CA LEU A 144 -9.26 15.01 4.57
C LEU A 144 -10.41 15.94 4.95
N ILE A 145 -10.44 16.35 6.22
CA ILE A 145 -11.43 17.29 6.74
C ILE A 145 -10.66 18.50 7.23
N ARG A 146 -10.95 19.68 6.67
CA ARG A 146 -10.30 20.93 7.04
C ARG A 146 -11.34 21.89 7.61
N ARG A 147 -11.01 22.50 8.72
CA ARG A 147 -11.79 23.59 9.24
C ARG A 147 -11.54 24.81 8.37
N GLU A 148 -12.62 25.40 7.84
CA GLU A 148 -12.50 26.66 7.12
C GLU A 148 -11.86 27.69 8.06
N ARG A 149 -10.71 28.20 7.71
CA ARG A 149 -10.15 29.35 8.40
C ARG A 149 -10.99 30.53 7.95
N LYS A 150 -11.88 31.00 8.82
CA LYS A 150 -12.46 32.34 8.63
C LYS A 150 -11.24 33.26 8.61
N THR A 151 -10.89 33.78 7.44
CA THR A 151 -10.00 34.93 7.35
C THR A 151 -10.73 36.03 8.08
N PRO A 152 -10.16 36.63 9.13
CA PRO A 152 -10.79 37.77 9.76
C PRO A 152 -11.07 38.81 8.68
N ASP A 153 -12.28 39.34 8.69
CA ASP A 153 -12.63 40.42 7.78
C ASP A 153 -11.59 41.51 7.96
N LYS A 154 -10.90 41.84 6.87
CA LYS A 154 -9.89 42.90 6.91
C LYS A 154 -10.65 44.21 6.95
N GLU A 155 -10.70 44.85 8.13
CA GLU A 155 -11.12 46.24 8.25
C GLU A 155 -9.99 47.12 7.72
N TYR A 156 -10.28 47.82 6.66
CA TYR A 156 -9.40 48.85 6.12
C TYR A 156 -9.80 50.20 6.70
N ILE A 157 -8.92 50.77 7.49
CA ILE A 157 -9.10 52.11 8.03
C ILE A 157 -8.20 53.05 7.21
N ILE A 158 -8.80 54.06 6.61
CA ILE A 158 -8.03 55.13 5.97
C ILE A 158 -7.79 56.23 7.01
N ILE A 159 -6.52 56.54 7.18
CA ILE A 159 -6.10 57.71 7.95
C ILE A 159 -5.84 58.84 6.96
N THR A 160 -6.61 59.90 7.06
CA THR A 160 -6.39 61.12 6.25
C THR A 160 -5.11 61.80 6.67
N PRO A 161 -4.50 62.68 5.82
CA PRO A 161 -3.31 63.44 6.18
C PRO A 161 -3.48 64.33 7.45
N ASN A 162 -4.72 64.63 7.82
CA ASN A 162 -5.05 65.36 9.04
C ASN A 162 -5.26 64.49 10.27
N GLY A 163 -5.03 63.15 10.15
CA GLY A 163 -5.18 62.21 11.27
C GLY A 163 -6.63 61.75 11.55
N GLU A 164 -7.56 62.05 10.66
CA GLU A 164 -8.95 61.60 10.81
C GLU A 164 -9.13 60.19 10.27
N LEU A 165 -9.85 59.33 11.03
CA LEU A 165 -10.20 57.97 10.64
C LEU A 165 -11.44 57.98 9.73
N LYS A 166 -11.34 57.39 8.54
CA LYS A 166 -12.50 57.16 7.66
C LYS A 166 -12.70 55.69 7.43
N ASP A 167 -13.88 55.18 7.72
CA ASP A 167 -14.29 53.84 7.38
C ASP A 167 -14.55 53.70 5.89
N LEU A 168 -13.89 52.76 5.25
CA LEU A 168 -14.17 52.36 3.86
C LEU A 168 -15.35 51.38 3.88
N ASN A 169 -16.56 51.87 3.77
CA ASN A 169 -17.70 51.01 3.43
C ASN A 169 -17.62 50.65 1.93
N LEU A 170 -16.85 49.59 1.63
CA LEU A 170 -16.92 48.95 0.33
C LEU A 170 -18.15 48.07 0.29
N THR A 171 -19.29 48.62 -0.04
CA THR A 171 -20.47 47.85 -0.45
C THR A 171 -20.13 47.11 -1.72
N LYS A 172 -20.20 45.74 -1.62
CA LYS A 172 -20.14 44.84 -2.77
C LYS A 172 -21.36 44.98 -3.64
#